data_a1b4478d7192920f3feaeadcbaef191a
#
_entry.id   a1b4478d7192920f3feaeadcbaef191a
#
_cell.length_a   1.000
_cell.length_b   1.000
_cell.length_c   1.000
_cell.angle_alpha   90.00
_cell.angle_beta   90.00
_cell.angle_gamma   90.00
#
_symmetry.space_group_name_H-M   'P 1'
#
loop_
_entity.id
_entity.type
_entity.pdbx_description
1 polymer ?
#
loop_
_entity_poly.entity_id
_entity_poly.type
_entity_poly.pdbx_seq_one_letter_code
_entity_poly.pdbx_strand_id
1 'polypeptide(L)'
;FAQQAGGGYQYLGDQGQRLMQVDVARQMPATDDGRSIFQSVQGSAAYVTNAFPANSGSGVFGAVSVVDATNANYGKDFNISFTGGNYTVQTKDTPPVVVSSGAFTAGSPISFGGLQINITGTPADGDSFDVNTARNAGTDVFAAIGDLVNTLKKPLAGGGAEAQAQLLNALSTANVKLTNAHDNVLTIRSSVGSRMNELDQLDSSGSDRTLIDKSYLSEIEDLDYYDALSEFTQRQTALQAAQQTFASLSGMALFKYL
;
A
#
# COMPACT_ATOMS: atom_id res chain seq x y z
N PHE A 1 -2.80 -14.37 9.85
CA PHE A 1 -4.12 -14.87 9.40
C PHE A 1 -4.36 -16.26 9.99
N ALA A 2 -5.55 -16.48 10.54
CA ALA A 2 -5.99 -17.79 11.02
C ALA A 2 -7.24 -18.22 10.25
N GLN A 3 -7.28 -19.52 9.88
CA GLN A 3 -8.44 -20.10 9.23
C GLN A 3 -9.57 -20.27 10.27
N GLN A 4 -10.79 -19.88 9.91
CA GLN A 4 -11.97 -20.07 10.75
C GLN A 4 -12.66 -21.40 10.47
N ALA A 5 -13.33 -21.96 11.48
CA ALA A 5 -14.03 -23.25 11.40
C ALA A 5 -15.15 -23.28 10.32
N GLY A 6 -15.69 -22.12 9.92
CA GLY A 6 -16.71 -21.98 8.87
C GLY A 6 -16.15 -21.68 7.48
N GLY A 7 -14.82 -21.74 7.29
CA GLY A 7 -14.16 -21.25 6.09
C GLY A 7 -13.86 -19.73 6.16
N GLY A 8 -12.90 -19.28 5.38
CA GLY A 8 -12.42 -17.90 5.46
C GLY A 8 -11.22 -17.75 6.39
N TYR A 9 -10.65 -16.54 6.40
CA TYR A 9 -9.46 -16.21 7.17
C TYR A 9 -9.68 -14.92 7.95
N GLN A 10 -9.31 -14.93 9.22
CA GLN A 10 -9.33 -13.75 10.08
C GLN A 10 -7.92 -13.21 10.25
N TYR A 11 -7.76 -11.93 10.12
CA TYR A 11 -6.51 -11.26 10.46
C TYR A 11 -6.41 -11.10 11.98
N LEU A 12 -5.37 -11.67 12.56
CA LEU A 12 -5.07 -11.61 14.01
C LEU A 12 -3.92 -10.68 14.34
N GLY A 13 -3.33 -10.02 13.33
CA GLY A 13 -2.23 -9.09 13.52
C GLY A 13 -2.69 -7.73 14.03
N ASP A 14 -1.73 -6.93 14.46
CA ASP A 14 -1.93 -5.53 14.80
C ASP A 14 -2.28 -4.70 13.54
N GLN A 15 -3.17 -3.73 13.68
CA GLN A 15 -3.53 -2.76 12.64
C GLN A 15 -2.77 -1.44 12.81
N GLY A 16 -1.92 -1.33 13.84
CA GLY A 16 -1.10 -0.17 14.10
C GLY A 16 0.09 -0.08 13.13
N GLN A 17 0.36 1.11 12.63
CA GLN A 17 1.62 1.38 11.96
C GLN A 17 2.73 1.60 13.00
N ARG A 18 3.75 0.76 12.96
CA ARG A 18 4.96 1.02 13.72
C ARG A 18 5.78 2.09 13.01
N LEU A 19 5.94 3.22 13.66
CA LEU A 19 6.82 4.28 13.19
C LEU A 19 8.22 4.05 13.77
N MET A 20 9.23 4.13 12.94
CA MET A 20 10.64 4.11 13.30
C MET A 20 11.24 5.50 13.09
N GLN A 21 12.01 5.98 14.07
CA GLN A 21 12.81 7.19 13.93
C GLN A 21 13.98 6.87 12.97
N VAL A 22 14.02 7.55 11.83
CA VAL A 22 15.04 7.34 10.79
C VAL A 22 16.00 8.53 10.67
N ASP A 23 15.62 9.69 11.24
CA ASP A 23 16.46 10.87 11.38
C ASP A 23 15.95 11.70 12.57
N VAL A 24 16.69 12.70 13.03
CA VAL A 24 16.42 13.52 14.22
C VAL A 24 14.98 14.06 14.27
N ALA A 25 14.40 14.42 13.13
CA ALA A 25 13.04 14.97 13.03
C ALA A 25 12.11 14.12 12.15
N ARG A 26 12.52 12.90 11.71
CA ARG A 26 11.76 12.12 10.75
C ARG A 26 11.45 10.73 11.25
N GLN A 27 10.18 10.39 11.16
CA GLN A 27 9.67 9.05 11.41
C GLN A 27 9.13 8.43 10.13
N MET A 28 9.33 7.13 9.95
CA MET A 28 8.89 6.38 8.79
C MET A 28 8.15 5.11 9.24
N PRO A 29 7.07 4.70 8.52
CA PRO A 29 6.41 3.43 8.78
C PRO A 29 7.36 2.25 8.52
N ALA A 30 7.57 1.41 9.52
CA ALA A 30 8.41 0.21 9.41
C ALA A 30 7.64 -1.00 8.90
N THR A 31 6.31 -1.00 9.06
CA THR A 31 5.44 -2.14 8.70
C THR A 31 4.15 -1.67 8.06
N ASP A 32 3.63 -2.47 7.13
CA ASP A 32 2.28 -2.34 6.60
C ASP A 32 1.42 -3.47 7.17
N ASP A 33 0.16 -3.19 7.50
CA ASP A 33 -0.72 -4.21 8.08
C ASP A 33 -1.29 -5.14 7.00
N GLY A 34 -1.38 -6.44 7.33
CA GLY A 34 -1.86 -7.45 6.39
C GLY A 34 -3.35 -7.30 6.04
N ARG A 35 -4.14 -6.62 6.87
CA ARG A 35 -5.55 -6.37 6.58
C ARG A 35 -5.71 -5.38 5.44
N SER A 36 -4.95 -4.29 5.44
CA SER A 36 -4.98 -3.31 4.34
C SER A 36 -4.47 -3.90 3.04
N ILE A 37 -3.54 -4.87 3.11
CA ILE A 37 -2.98 -5.52 1.93
C ILE A 37 -3.95 -6.53 1.30
N PHE A 38 -4.63 -7.36 2.12
CA PHE A 38 -5.35 -8.55 1.64
C PHE A 38 -6.85 -8.55 1.92
N GLN A 39 -7.35 -7.78 2.91
CA GLN A 39 -8.76 -7.80 3.29
C GLN A 39 -9.49 -6.48 3.02
N SER A 40 -8.78 -5.36 2.94
CA SER A 40 -9.34 -4.04 2.64
C SER A 40 -8.73 -3.47 1.37
N VAL A 41 -8.66 -4.32 0.34
CA VAL A 41 -8.05 -3.98 -0.94
C VAL A 41 -8.78 -2.80 -1.60
N GLN A 42 -8.07 -1.74 -1.90
CA GLN A 42 -8.60 -0.66 -2.73
C GLN A 42 -8.48 -1.09 -4.20
N GLY A 43 -9.65 -1.22 -4.89
CA GLY A 43 -9.65 -1.68 -6.25
C GLY A 43 -9.17 -0.62 -7.24
N SER A 44 -8.43 -1.06 -8.25
CA SER A 44 -8.16 -0.30 -9.47
C SER A 44 -9.40 -0.26 -10.38
N ALA A 45 -10.20 -1.34 -10.41
CA ALA A 45 -11.51 -1.33 -11.05
C ALA A 45 -12.51 -0.55 -10.20
N ALA A 46 -13.17 0.44 -10.78
CA ALA A 46 -14.14 1.28 -10.07
C ALA A 46 -15.32 0.49 -9.51
N TYR A 47 -15.73 -0.59 -10.20
CA TYR A 47 -16.91 -1.40 -9.87
C TYR A 47 -16.62 -2.89 -9.98
N VAL A 48 -17.30 -3.65 -9.13
CA VAL A 48 -17.30 -5.13 -9.13
C VAL A 48 -18.74 -5.61 -9.19
N THR A 49 -19.02 -6.51 -10.13
CA THR A 49 -20.34 -7.14 -10.28
C THR A 49 -20.35 -8.49 -9.57
N ASN A 50 -21.43 -8.78 -8.84
CA ASN A 50 -21.70 -10.06 -8.22
C ASN A 50 -23.10 -10.54 -8.63
N ALA A 51 -23.21 -11.79 -9.06
CA ALA A 51 -24.49 -12.44 -9.21
C ALA A 51 -25.04 -12.90 -7.84
N PHE A 52 -26.34 -12.77 -7.62
CA PHE A 52 -26.96 -13.26 -6.40
C PHE A 52 -26.93 -14.81 -6.38
N PRO A 53 -26.58 -15.46 -5.25
CA PRO A 53 -26.40 -16.92 -5.20
C PRO A 53 -27.66 -17.73 -5.52
N ALA A 54 -28.86 -17.13 -5.38
CA ALA A 54 -30.13 -17.78 -5.66
C ALA A 54 -30.63 -17.54 -7.10
N ASN A 55 -29.83 -16.93 -7.97
CA ASN A 55 -30.18 -16.78 -9.37
C ASN A 55 -30.40 -18.15 -10.01
N SER A 56 -31.52 -18.29 -10.74
CA SER A 56 -31.98 -19.55 -11.35
C SER A 56 -31.95 -19.51 -12.87
N GLY A 57 -31.71 -18.35 -13.47
CA GLY A 57 -31.58 -18.20 -14.92
C GLY A 57 -30.14 -18.40 -15.41
N SER A 58 -29.98 -18.29 -16.73
CA SER A 58 -28.68 -18.40 -17.40
C SER A 58 -28.01 -17.04 -17.67
N GLY A 59 -28.40 -15.99 -16.93
CA GLY A 59 -27.85 -14.65 -17.06
C GLY A 59 -26.36 -14.61 -16.69
N VAL A 60 -25.53 -14.10 -17.62
CA VAL A 60 -24.10 -13.89 -17.40
C VAL A 60 -23.77 -12.42 -17.62
N PHE A 61 -23.23 -11.77 -16.62
CA PHE A 61 -22.82 -10.37 -16.73
C PHE A 61 -21.45 -10.22 -17.38
N GLY A 62 -21.29 -9.17 -18.18
CA GLY A 62 -20.01 -8.72 -18.72
C GLY A 62 -19.31 -7.71 -17.83
N ALA A 63 -18.21 -7.19 -18.31
CA ALA A 63 -17.49 -6.11 -17.60
C ALA A 63 -18.32 -4.83 -17.52
N VAL A 64 -18.23 -4.15 -16.38
CA VAL A 64 -18.78 -2.80 -16.22
C VAL A 64 -17.85 -1.79 -16.85
N SER A 65 -18.39 -0.90 -17.68
CA SER A 65 -17.67 0.24 -18.24
C SER A 65 -18.22 1.55 -17.69
N VAL A 66 -17.35 2.52 -17.48
CA VAL A 66 -17.73 3.89 -17.11
C VAL A 66 -17.91 4.67 -18.41
N VAL A 67 -19.12 5.18 -18.64
CA VAL A 67 -19.47 5.97 -19.83
C VAL A 67 -19.64 7.46 -19.52
N ASP A 68 -20.01 7.79 -18.26
CA ASP A 68 -20.16 9.16 -17.80
C ASP A 68 -19.86 9.28 -16.29
N ALA A 69 -18.65 9.65 -15.98
CA ALA A 69 -18.22 9.85 -14.59
C ALA A 69 -18.80 11.14 -13.96
N THR A 70 -19.47 12.00 -14.73
CA THR A 70 -20.11 13.22 -14.22
C THR A 70 -21.56 13.01 -13.80
N ASN A 71 -22.12 11.80 -14.03
CA ASN A 71 -23.48 11.45 -13.66
C ASN A 71 -23.69 11.58 -12.14
N ALA A 72 -24.81 12.16 -11.72
CA ALA A 72 -25.12 12.39 -10.30
C ALA A 72 -25.19 11.10 -9.45
N ASN A 73 -25.39 9.94 -10.07
CA ASN A 73 -25.41 8.64 -9.41
C ASN A 73 -24.10 7.86 -9.57
N TYR A 74 -23.09 8.43 -10.24
CA TYR A 74 -21.78 7.79 -10.32
C TYR A 74 -21.15 7.71 -8.92
N GLY A 75 -20.50 6.58 -8.62
CA GLY A 75 -19.93 6.32 -7.30
C GLY A 75 -20.90 5.64 -6.31
N LYS A 76 -22.16 5.39 -6.71
CA LYS A 76 -23.11 4.63 -5.91
C LYS A 76 -23.07 3.14 -6.21
N ASP A 77 -23.62 2.35 -5.32
CA ASP A 77 -23.85 0.91 -5.52
C ASP A 77 -25.22 0.68 -6.12
N PHE A 78 -25.34 -0.31 -7.00
CA PHE A 78 -26.56 -0.60 -7.73
C PHE A 78 -26.95 -2.08 -7.62
N ASN A 79 -28.26 -2.33 -7.72
CA ASN A 79 -28.80 -3.65 -7.90
C ASN A 79 -29.60 -3.69 -9.22
N ILE A 80 -29.36 -4.68 -10.04
CA ILE A 80 -30.11 -4.95 -11.29
C ILE A 80 -30.98 -6.18 -11.03
N SER A 81 -32.28 -6.05 -11.11
CA SER A 81 -33.25 -7.12 -10.90
C SER A 81 -34.07 -7.38 -12.17
N PHE A 82 -34.55 -8.62 -12.32
CA PHE A 82 -35.32 -9.07 -13.49
C PHE A 82 -36.69 -9.57 -13.08
N THR A 83 -37.73 -9.13 -13.79
CA THR A 83 -39.11 -9.55 -13.55
C THR A 83 -39.93 -9.37 -14.83
N GLY A 84 -40.66 -10.44 -15.24
CA GLY A 84 -41.56 -10.38 -16.40
C GLY A 84 -40.86 -9.98 -17.70
N GLY A 85 -39.61 -10.38 -17.91
CA GLY A 85 -38.82 -10.01 -19.08
C GLY A 85 -38.31 -8.58 -19.12
N ASN A 86 -38.43 -7.84 -18.02
CA ASN A 86 -37.92 -6.49 -17.84
C ASN A 86 -36.78 -6.50 -16.82
N TYR A 87 -35.88 -5.49 -16.95
CA TYR A 87 -34.90 -5.19 -15.95
C TYR A 87 -35.25 -3.91 -15.20
N THR A 88 -34.87 -3.83 -13.93
CA THR A 88 -34.92 -2.61 -13.12
C THR A 88 -33.58 -2.44 -12.42
N VAL A 89 -33.00 -1.25 -12.56
CA VAL A 89 -31.75 -0.87 -11.86
C VAL A 89 -32.10 0.17 -10.81
N GLN A 90 -31.71 -0.12 -9.57
CA GLN A 90 -31.91 0.80 -8.46
C GLN A 90 -30.62 0.99 -7.66
N THR A 91 -30.49 2.16 -7.01
CA THR A 91 -29.40 2.39 -6.09
C THR A 91 -29.61 1.55 -4.81
N LYS A 92 -28.54 1.20 -4.13
CA LYS A 92 -28.59 0.52 -2.82
C LYS A 92 -28.69 1.53 -1.65
N ASP A 93 -29.03 2.77 -1.94
CA ASP A 93 -29.31 3.80 -0.93
C ASP A 93 -30.58 3.46 -0.12
N THR A 94 -30.79 4.14 0.98
CA THR A 94 -32.00 4.01 1.78
C THR A 94 -32.70 5.37 1.87
N PRO A 95 -33.83 5.56 1.18
CA PRO A 95 -34.57 4.60 0.33
C PRO A 95 -33.89 4.37 -1.02
N PRO A 96 -34.09 3.19 -1.64
CA PRO A 96 -33.57 2.91 -2.98
C PRO A 96 -34.24 3.77 -4.06
N VAL A 97 -33.49 4.19 -5.06
CA VAL A 97 -33.98 5.00 -6.17
C VAL A 97 -33.80 4.23 -7.47
N VAL A 98 -34.87 4.09 -8.24
CA VAL A 98 -34.81 3.51 -9.59
C VAL A 98 -34.10 4.50 -10.53
N VAL A 99 -33.02 4.06 -11.16
CA VAL A 99 -32.20 4.88 -12.07
C VAL A 99 -32.33 4.46 -13.53
N SER A 100 -32.77 3.22 -13.81
CA SER A 100 -33.02 2.72 -15.16
C SER A 100 -33.98 1.54 -15.11
N SER A 101 -34.85 1.39 -16.11
CA SER A 101 -35.69 0.21 -16.29
C SER A 101 -36.10 0.08 -17.77
N GLY A 102 -36.39 -1.14 -18.20
CA GLY A 102 -36.82 -1.40 -19.57
C GLY A 102 -36.97 -2.88 -19.89
N ALA A 103 -37.44 -3.18 -21.11
CA ALA A 103 -37.45 -4.56 -21.59
C ALA A 103 -36.04 -5.10 -21.73
N PHE A 104 -35.81 -6.32 -21.23
CA PHE A 104 -34.50 -6.95 -21.31
C PHE A 104 -34.31 -7.58 -22.69
N THR A 105 -33.18 -7.31 -23.30
CA THR A 105 -32.70 -7.99 -24.50
C THR A 105 -31.27 -8.51 -24.23
N ALA A 106 -31.08 -9.83 -24.36
CA ALA A 106 -29.79 -10.45 -24.08
C ALA A 106 -28.65 -9.82 -24.92
N GLY A 107 -27.56 -9.47 -24.24
CA GLY A 107 -26.38 -8.85 -24.86
C GLY A 107 -26.53 -7.35 -25.18
N SER A 108 -27.72 -6.76 -25.04
CA SER A 108 -27.88 -5.32 -25.18
C SER A 108 -27.32 -4.57 -23.98
N PRO A 109 -26.71 -3.37 -24.18
CA PRO A 109 -26.16 -2.60 -23.09
C PRO A 109 -27.26 -2.03 -22.19
N ILE A 110 -27.12 -2.22 -20.88
CA ILE A 110 -27.91 -1.58 -19.83
C ILE A 110 -27.10 -0.42 -19.30
N SER A 111 -27.62 0.81 -19.47
CA SER A 111 -26.96 2.04 -19.01
C SER A 111 -27.66 2.60 -17.78
N PHE A 112 -26.90 2.93 -16.73
CA PHE A 112 -27.40 3.46 -15.47
C PHE A 112 -26.29 4.18 -14.70
N GLY A 113 -26.61 5.25 -14.01
CA GLY A 113 -25.69 5.93 -13.10
C GLY A 113 -24.31 6.29 -13.66
N GLY A 114 -24.21 6.54 -14.99
CA GLY A 114 -22.94 6.77 -15.66
C GLY A 114 -22.16 5.51 -16.01
N LEU A 115 -22.76 4.33 -15.79
CA LEU A 115 -22.18 3.01 -16.06
C LEU A 115 -22.94 2.32 -17.19
N GLN A 116 -22.28 1.34 -17.77
CA GLN A 116 -22.87 0.43 -18.76
C GLN A 116 -22.40 -0.99 -18.49
N ILE A 117 -23.32 -1.95 -18.56
CA ILE A 117 -23.08 -3.38 -18.44
C ILE A 117 -23.87 -4.14 -19.50
N ASN A 118 -23.34 -5.25 -19.99
CA ASN A 118 -24.06 -6.18 -20.87
C ASN A 118 -24.34 -7.45 -20.08
N ILE A 119 -25.55 -7.98 -20.20
CA ILE A 119 -25.92 -9.27 -19.64
C ILE A 119 -26.36 -10.17 -20.79
N THR A 120 -25.72 -11.32 -20.91
CA THR A 120 -26.03 -12.36 -21.91
C THR A 120 -26.82 -13.49 -21.27
N GLY A 121 -27.38 -14.39 -22.07
CA GLY A 121 -28.24 -15.46 -21.58
C GLY A 121 -29.64 -14.97 -21.23
N THR A 122 -30.37 -15.74 -20.44
CA THR A 122 -31.76 -15.47 -20.07
C THR A 122 -31.88 -15.46 -18.54
N PRO A 123 -31.82 -14.28 -17.91
CA PRO A 123 -32.14 -14.18 -16.49
C PRO A 123 -33.56 -14.65 -16.21
N ALA A 124 -33.80 -15.32 -15.10
CA ALA A 124 -35.11 -15.70 -14.65
C ALA A 124 -35.78 -14.58 -13.81
N ASP A 125 -37.07 -14.69 -13.63
CA ASP A 125 -37.78 -13.80 -12.70
C ASP A 125 -37.25 -13.93 -11.28
N GLY A 126 -36.88 -12.82 -10.67
CA GLY A 126 -36.24 -12.77 -9.36
C GLY A 126 -34.72 -12.82 -9.38
N ASP A 127 -34.10 -13.08 -10.53
CA ASP A 127 -32.64 -12.96 -10.64
C ASP A 127 -32.17 -11.54 -10.40
N SER A 128 -31.01 -11.41 -9.80
CA SER A 128 -30.40 -10.11 -9.55
C SER A 128 -28.88 -10.12 -9.62
N PHE A 129 -28.34 -8.94 -9.96
CA PHE A 129 -26.91 -8.69 -10.02
C PHE A 129 -26.62 -7.40 -9.29
N ASP A 130 -25.66 -7.46 -8.36
CA ASP A 130 -25.15 -6.30 -7.65
C ASP A 130 -23.95 -5.71 -8.40
N VAL A 131 -23.97 -4.42 -8.64
CA VAL A 131 -22.86 -3.66 -9.17
C VAL A 131 -22.41 -2.70 -8.07
N ASN A 132 -21.39 -3.10 -7.33
CA ASN A 132 -20.90 -2.34 -6.19
C ASN A 132 -19.61 -1.62 -6.54
N THR A 133 -19.41 -0.46 -5.94
CA THR A 133 -18.10 0.18 -5.95
C THR A 133 -17.05 -0.79 -5.37
N ALA A 134 -15.82 -0.70 -5.85
CA ALA A 134 -14.76 -1.59 -5.37
C ALA A 134 -14.58 -1.54 -3.85
N ARG A 135 -14.87 -0.39 -3.23
CA ARG A 135 -14.84 -0.22 -1.76
C ARG A 135 -15.90 -1.06 -1.03
N ASN A 136 -17.10 -1.20 -1.62
CA ASN A 136 -18.24 -1.87 -0.99
C ASN A 136 -18.43 -3.32 -1.50
N ALA A 137 -17.67 -3.74 -2.50
CA ALA A 137 -17.78 -5.04 -3.15
C ALA A 137 -17.26 -6.23 -2.32
N GLY A 138 -16.76 -5.97 -1.13
CA GLY A 138 -16.03 -6.99 -0.33
C GLY A 138 -14.65 -7.26 -0.96
N THR A 139 -13.65 -6.68 -0.35
CA THR A 139 -12.28 -6.62 -0.89
C THR A 139 -11.35 -7.67 -0.27
N ASP A 140 -11.90 -8.63 0.45
CA ASP A 140 -11.17 -9.74 1.04
C ASP A 140 -10.80 -10.76 -0.03
N VAL A 141 -9.48 -10.88 -0.30
CA VAL A 141 -8.92 -11.81 -1.28
C VAL A 141 -9.19 -13.27 -0.89
N PHE A 142 -9.09 -13.59 0.40
CA PHE A 142 -9.29 -14.95 0.89
C PHE A 142 -10.76 -15.37 0.76
N ALA A 143 -11.69 -14.43 1.03
CA ALA A 143 -13.11 -14.68 0.79
C ALA A 143 -13.39 -14.88 -0.71
N ALA A 144 -12.81 -14.05 -1.60
CA ALA A 144 -12.98 -14.19 -3.04
C ALA A 144 -12.47 -15.53 -3.57
N ILE A 145 -11.32 -15.99 -3.07
CA ILE A 145 -10.79 -17.33 -3.41
C ILE A 145 -11.69 -18.44 -2.84
N GLY A 146 -12.16 -18.28 -1.60
CA GLY A 146 -13.07 -19.25 -0.97
C GLY A 146 -14.37 -19.41 -1.75
N ASP A 147 -14.99 -18.31 -2.16
CA ASP A 147 -16.21 -18.30 -2.96
C ASP A 147 -16.00 -18.96 -4.32
N LEU A 148 -14.88 -18.69 -4.97
CA LEU A 148 -14.50 -19.34 -6.22
C LEU A 148 -14.32 -20.84 -6.05
N VAL A 149 -13.59 -21.27 -5.02
CA VAL A 149 -13.39 -22.70 -4.71
C VAL A 149 -14.71 -23.39 -4.41
N ASN A 150 -15.62 -22.76 -3.65
CA ASN A 150 -16.93 -23.29 -3.36
C ASN A 150 -17.78 -23.44 -4.63
N THR A 151 -17.68 -22.47 -5.56
CA THR A 151 -18.39 -22.55 -6.85
C THR A 151 -17.80 -23.66 -7.73
N LEU A 152 -16.48 -23.79 -7.79
CA LEU A 152 -15.80 -24.87 -8.55
C LEU A 152 -16.10 -26.28 -8.02
N LYS A 153 -16.44 -26.41 -6.73
CA LYS A 153 -16.84 -27.69 -6.14
C LYS A 153 -18.27 -28.11 -6.49
N LYS A 154 -19.10 -27.18 -7.00
CA LYS A 154 -20.45 -27.52 -7.43
C LYS A 154 -20.38 -28.34 -8.71
N PRO A 155 -21.12 -29.49 -8.82
CA PRO A 155 -21.10 -30.31 -10.02
C PRO A 155 -21.74 -29.54 -11.19
N LEU A 156 -21.01 -29.39 -12.28
CA LEU A 156 -21.53 -28.86 -13.55
C LEU A 156 -22.34 -29.86 -14.34
N ALA A 157 -22.05 -31.14 -14.12
CA ALA A 157 -22.75 -32.26 -14.80
C ALA A 157 -24.22 -32.32 -14.34
N GLY A 158 -25.16 -32.05 -15.26
CA GLY A 158 -26.58 -32.03 -14.99
C GLY A 158 -27.18 -30.68 -14.57
N GLY A 159 -26.35 -29.66 -14.34
CA GLY A 159 -26.81 -28.31 -13.92
C GLY A 159 -27.20 -27.37 -15.07
N GLY A 160 -27.05 -27.82 -16.33
CA GLY A 160 -27.48 -27.03 -17.49
C GLY A 160 -26.85 -25.65 -17.64
N ALA A 161 -27.55 -24.73 -18.29
CA ALA A 161 -27.12 -23.39 -18.58
C ALA A 161 -27.00 -22.52 -17.30
N GLU A 162 -27.80 -22.81 -16.27
CA GLU A 162 -27.76 -22.14 -14.97
C GLU A 162 -26.43 -22.37 -14.25
N ALA A 163 -26.00 -23.64 -14.09
CA ALA A 163 -24.76 -23.96 -13.41
C ALA A 163 -23.53 -23.35 -14.15
N GLN A 164 -23.60 -23.36 -15.48
CA GLN A 164 -22.57 -22.73 -16.31
C GLN A 164 -22.55 -21.20 -16.09
N ALA A 165 -23.71 -20.52 -16.04
CA ALA A 165 -23.81 -19.11 -15.79
C ALA A 165 -23.27 -18.75 -14.38
N GLN A 166 -23.63 -19.53 -13.35
CA GLN A 166 -23.11 -19.35 -12.00
C GLN A 166 -21.59 -19.44 -11.95
N LEU A 167 -21.00 -20.42 -12.65
CA LEU A 167 -19.55 -20.57 -12.73
C LEU A 167 -18.90 -19.37 -13.46
N LEU A 168 -19.42 -18.97 -14.61
CA LEU A 168 -18.87 -17.85 -15.38
C LEU A 168 -18.95 -16.52 -14.59
N ASN A 169 -20.06 -16.29 -13.92
CA ASN A 169 -20.25 -15.11 -13.08
C ASN A 169 -19.26 -15.13 -11.89
N ALA A 170 -19.09 -16.27 -11.22
CA ALA A 170 -18.14 -16.39 -10.12
C ALA A 170 -16.68 -16.20 -10.58
N LEU A 171 -16.31 -16.73 -11.73
CA LEU A 171 -15.00 -16.52 -12.34
C LEU A 171 -14.76 -15.04 -12.69
N SER A 172 -15.76 -14.37 -13.29
CA SER A 172 -15.68 -12.93 -13.60
C SER A 172 -15.49 -12.10 -12.34
N THR A 173 -16.31 -12.33 -11.31
CA THR A 173 -16.19 -11.63 -10.02
C THR A 173 -14.82 -11.87 -9.38
N ALA A 174 -14.39 -13.12 -9.30
CA ALA A 174 -13.10 -13.49 -8.71
C ALA A 174 -11.94 -12.86 -9.48
N ASN A 175 -11.99 -12.87 -10.81
CA ASN A 175 -10.95 -12.27 -11.65
C ASN A 175 -10.79 -10.75 -11.35
N VAL A 176 -11.88 -10.01 -11.27
CA VAL A 176 -11.83 -8.57 -10.94
C VAL A 176 -11.29 -8.35 -9.53
N LYS A 177 -11.76 -9.12 -8.54
CA LYS A 177 -11.27 -9.02 -7.14
C LYS A 177 -9.79 -9.38 -7.02
N LEU A 178 -9.33 -10.43 -7.69
CA LEU A 178 -7.92 -10.83 -7.68
C LEU A 178 -7.03 -9.82 -8.41
N THR A 179 -7.50 -9.24 -9.52
CA THR A 179 -6.79 -8.16 -10.22
C THR A 179 -6.64 -6.94 -9.30
N ASN A 180 -7.72 -6.51 -8.65
CA ASN A 180 -7.67 -5.42 -7.67
C ASN A 180 -6.67 -5.72 -6.54
N ALA A 181 -6.66 -6.95 -6.03
CA ALA A 181 -5.72 -7.38 -4.99
C ALA A 181 -4.27 -7.34 -5.46
N HIS A 182 -4.02 -7.80 -6.68
CA HIS A 182 -2.70 -7.74 -7.29
C HIS A 182 -2.20 -6.29 -7.42
N ASP A 183 -3.06 -5.39 -7.93
CA ASP A 183 -2.72 -3.98 -8.08
C ASP A 183 -2.47 -3.30 -6.73
N ASN A 184 -3.24 -3.66 -5.70
CA ASN A 184 -3.00 -3.19 -4.34
C ASN A 184 -1.63 -3.63 -3.80
N VAL A 185 -1.27 -4.90 -4.00
CA VAL A 185 0.06 -5.42 -3.62
C VAL A 185 1.17 -4.68 -4.37
N LEU A 186 1.00 -4.41 -5.67
CA LEU A 186 1.97 -3.62 -6.45
C LEU A 186 2.11 -2.19 -5.91
N THR A 187 1.01 -1.55 -5.53
CA THR A 187 1.00 -0.21 -4.94
C THR A 187 1.76 -0.18 -3.61
N ILE A 188 1.49 -1.15 -2.74
CA ILE A 188 2.19 -1.26 -1.45
C ILE A 188 3.68 -1.57 -1.67
N ARG A 189 4.00 -2.47 -2.60
CA ARG A 189 5.39 -2.76 -2.97
C ARG A 189 6.13 -1.53 -3.48
N SER A 190 5.47 -0.70 -4.30
CA SER A 190 6.04 0.58 -4.76
C SER A 190 6.27 1.54 -3.59
N SER A 191 5.33 1.64 -2.65
CA SER A 191 5.49 2.44 -1.43
C SER A 191 6.67 1.96 -0.57
N VAL A 192 6.82 0.64 -0.40
CA VAL A 192 7.98 0.05 0.29
C VAL A 192 9.27 0.41 -0.42
N GLY A 193 9.31 0.28 -1.75
CA GLY A 193 10.48 0.65 -2.56
C GLY A 193 10.88 2.12 -2.41
N SER A 194 9.88 3.02 -2.38
CA SER A 194 10.13 4.45 -2.13
C SER A 194 10.72 4.69 -0.73
N ARG A 195 10.21 4.00 0.29
CA ARG A 195 10.76 4.07 1.66
C ARG A 195 12.19 3.53 1.73
N MET A 196 12.50 2.46 1.02
CA MET A 196 13.87 1.93 0.95
C MET A 196 14.83 2.93 0.30
N ASN A 197 14.45 3.53 -0.83
CA ASN A 197 15.27 4.56 -1.47
C ASN A 197 15.49 5.77 -0.56
N GLU A 198 14.48 6.14 0.23
CA GLU A 198 14.62 7.22 1.19
C GLU A 198 15.58 6.86 2.33
N LEU A 199 15.54 5.62 2.83
CA LEU A 199 16.50 5.13 3.83
C LEU A 199 17.92 5.13 3.29
N ASP A 200 18.14 4.71 2.04
CA ASP A 200 19.46 4.73 1.40
C ASP A 200 20.00 6.17 1.29
N GLN A 201 19.15 7.15 0.99
CA GLN A 201 19.54 8.57 0.96
C GLN A 201 19.88 9.10 2.36
N LEU A 202 19.10 8.72 3.38
CA LEU A 202 19.37 9.11 4.76
C LEU A 202 20.66 8.49 5.29
N ASP A 203 20.95 7.23 4.96
CA ASP A 203 22.19 6.54 5.32
C ASP A 203 23.40 7.22 4.68
N SER A 204 23.31 7.54 3.38
CA SER A 204 24.35 8.31 2.67
C SER A 204 24.59 9.67 3.32
N SER A 205 23.53 10.43 3.58
CA SER A 205 23.62 11.74 4.24
C SER A 205 24.19 11.64 5.66
N GLY A 206 23.82 10.59 6.41
CA GLY A 206 24.36 10.31 7.74
C GLY A 206 25.86 9.99 7.71
N SER A 207 26.28 9.24 6.71
CA SER A 207 27.69 8.91 6.47
C SER A 207 28.51 10.18 6.13
N ASP A 208 27.98 11.05 5.27
CA ASP A 208 28.64 12.32 4.91
C ASP A 208 28.75 13.25 6.13
N ARG A 209 27.69 13.34 6.95
CA ARG A 209 27.76 14.12 8.22
C ARG A 209 28.80 13.54 9.16
N THR A 210 28.85 12.23 9.32
CA THR A 210 29.84 11.57 10.16
C THR A 210 31.27 11.87 9.70
N LEU A 211 31.50 11.94 8.37
CA LEU A 211 32.80 12.28 7.82
C LEU A 211 33.16 13.74 8.11
N ILE A 212 32.21 14.66 7.96
CA ILE A 212 32.38 16.09 8.29
C ILE A 212 32.68 16.24 9.78
N ASP A 213 31.91 15.60 10.65
CA ASP A 213 32.09 15.68 12.10
C ASP A 213 33.46 15.15 12.53
N LYS A 214 33.91 14.05 11.91
CA LYS A 214 35.27 13.53 12.14
C LYS A 214 36.35 14.50 11.66
N SER A 215 36.15 15.16 10.54
CA SER A 215 37.08 16.18 10.05
C SER A 215 37.15 17.37 10.99
N TYR A 216 35.99 17.84 11.48
CA TYR A 216 35.95 18.90 12.50
C TYR A 216 36.61 18.50 13.80
N LEU A 217 36.37 17.28 14.26
CA LEU A 217 37.00 16.75 15.47
C LEU A 217 38.52 16.71 15.31
N SER A 218 39.01 16.21 14.17
CA SER A 218 40.43 16.18 13.83
C SER A 218 41.03 17.60 13.82
N GLU A 219 40.32 18.59 13.25
CA GLU A 219 40.79 19.98 13.23
C GLU A 219 40.90 20.61 14.62
N ILE A 220 40.04 20.18 15.56
CA ILE A 220 40.03 20.69 16.95
C ILE A 220 41.02 19.93 17.85
N GLU A 221 41.13 18.61 17.70
CA GLU A 221 41.90 17.74 18.59
C GLU A 221 43.32 17.50 18.11
N ASP A 222 43.55 17.52 16.79
CA ASP A 222 44.88 17.21 16.24
C ASP A 222 45.85 18.37 16.54
N LEU A 223 46.99 18.01 17.05
CA LEU A 223 48.05 18.94 17.31
C LEU A 223 48.66 19.46 16.01
N ASP A 224 48.71 20.79 15.81
CA ASP A 224 49.52 21.34 14.74
C ASP A 224 51.02 21.09 15.02
N TYR A 225 51.55 20.06 14.34
CA TYR A 225 52.92 19.65 14.52
C TYR A 225 53.94 20.75 14.21
N TYR A 226 53.64 21.67 13.28
CA TYR A 226 54.54 22.77 12.93
C TYR A 226 54.61 23.82 14.06
N ASP A 227 53.46 24.20 14.59
CA ASP A 227 53.39 25.13 15.71
C ASP A 227 53.96 24.52 17.01
N ALA A 228 53.59 23.26 17.28
CA ALA A 228 54.10 22.55 18.44
C ALA A 228 55.63 22.35 18.40
N LEU A 229 56.19 21.99 17.22
CA LEU A 229 57.61 21.83 17.03
C LEU A 229 58.35 23.16 17.10
N SER A 230 57.77 24.24 16.56
CA SER A 230 58.29 25.60 16.64
C SER A 230 58.36 26.07 18.08
N GLU A 231 57.25 25.89 18.82
CA GLU A 231 57.19 26.26 20.25
C GLU A 231 58.17 25.38 21.08
N PHE A 232 58.26 24.11 20.81
CA PHE A 232 59.21 23.21 21.48
C PHE A 232 60.67 23.64 21.27
N THR A 233 61.08 23.92 20.03
CA THR A 233 62.44 24.41 19.72
C THR A 233 62.73 25.77 20.34
N GLN A 234 61.75 26.67 20.36
CA GLN A 234 61.87 27.96 21.01
C GLN A 234 62.05 27.81 22.54
N ARG A 235 61.25 26.95 23.17
CA ARG A 235 61.38 26.66 24.60
C ARG A 235 62.71 25.95 24.94
N GLN A 236 63.18 25.03 24.09
CA GLN A 236 64.47 24.38 24.23
C GLN A 236 65.65 25.38 24.15
N THR A 237 65.57 26.30 23.18
CA THR A 237 66.56 27.38 23.00
C THR A 237 66.59 28.34 24.20
N ALA A 238 65.39 28.70 24.70
CA ALA A 238 65.25 29.55 25.89
C ALA A 238 65.79 28.85 27.15
N LEU A 239 65.56 27.55 27.29
CA LEU A 239 66.13 26.77 28.40
C LEU A 239 67.64 26.70 28.34
N GLN A 240 68.22 26.49 27.15
CA GLN A 240 69.70 26.47 26.96
C GLN A 240 70.31 27.85 27.27
N ALA A 241 69.66 28.96 26.83
CA ALA A 241 70.12 30.29 27.14
C ALA A 241 70.03 30.59 28.66
N ALA A 242 68.97 30.15 29.32
CA ALA A 242 68.82 30.27 30.79
C ALA A 242 69.87 29.50 31.54
N GLN A 243 70.20 28.27 31.11
CA GLN A 243 71.26 27.45 31.68
C GLN A 243 72.63 28.10 31.50
N GLN A 244 72.94 28.64 30.33
CA GLN A 244 74.18 29.37 30.08
C GLN A 244 74.25 30.63 30.93
N THR A 245 73.18 31.38 31.06
CA THR A 245 73.15 32.57 31.90
C THR A 245 73.36 32.21 33.37
N PHE A 246 72.69 31.15 33.83
CA PHE A 246 72.89 30.66 35.20
C PHE A 246 74.32 30.20 35.44
N ALA A 247 74.91 29.42 34.53
CA ALA A 247 76.29 29.04 34.59
C ALA A 247 77.29 30.21 34.64
N SER A 248 77.03 31.22 33.84
CA SER A 248 77.78 32.47 33.80
C SER A 248 77.68 33.28 35.15
N LEU A 249 76.45 33.38 35.63
CA LEU A 249 76.17 34.04 36.92
C LEU A 249 76.83 33.27 38.14
N SER A 250 76.69 31.91 38.12
CA SER A 250 77.29 31.11 39.14
C SER A 250 78.86 31.13 39.09
N GLY A 251 79.42 31.27 37.91
CA GLY A 251 80.87 31.49 37.70
C GLY A 251 81.37 32.84 38.13
N MET A 252 80.52 33.84 38.17
CA MET A 252 80.79 35.19 38.71
C MET A 252 80.40 35.33 40.17
N ALA A 253 80.17 34.20 40.85
CA ALA A 253 79.75 34.20 42.20
C ALA A 253 80.82 34.87 43.13
N LEU A 254 80.29 35.54 44.04
CA LEU A 254 80.85 36.36 45.10
C LEU A 254 82.13 35.84 45.79
N PHE A 255 82.49 34.57 45.57
CA PHE A 255 83.67 33.92 46.14
C PHE A 255 84.98 34.22 45.39
N LYS A 256 84.99 35.01 44.30
CA LYS A 256 86.18 35.45 43.62
C LYS A 256 86.67 36.81 44.15
N TYR A 257 85.98 37.41 45.10
CA TYR A 257 86.28 38.72 45.69
C TYR A 257 86.46 38.70 47.21
N LEU A 258 86.60 37.51 47.80
CA LEU A 258 87.08 37.26 49.17
C LEU A 258 88.38 36.47 49.09
#